data_cdd2e7fdab2883075ac4f1d8c7ffb180
#
_entry.id   cdd2e7fdab2883075ac4f1d8c7ffb180
#
_cell.length_a   1.000
_cell.length_b   1.000
_cell.length_c   1.000
_cell.angle_alpha   90.00
_cell.angle_beta   90.00
_cell.angle_gamma   90.00
#
_symmetry.space_group_name_H-M   'P 1'
#
loop_
_entity.id
_entity.type
_entity.pdbx_description
1 polymer ?
#
loop_
_entity_poly.entity_id
_entity_poly.type
_entity_poly.pdbx_seq_one_letter_code
_entity_poly.pdbx_strand_id
1 'polypeptide(L)'
;MSVIVDITTLTHGGDGLGRLDGKAIFVSGAIPGDQVRCQLTVEKKRYAKGRLLEVVTPSPNRVEPPCQHFAECGGCDWQQLSYADQCEWKERLFRENCHHQLDVDPAVVKPLVQSPQQMGYRSRVQFKCSVRADTFLLGFYRRASHSVVDVDSCLVVDPRIESLISPLRQLFDGSSYARQVIQIDVAVGDVGPSRIVVHFQGSKLNPFVQWLQQNAGHIDASLFVRDDRSEQVQHVRGEEGVSVEVGTPAVALTYGVGGFAQINLRQNRHLVEMVLRAVQLSDDDTVLDLYCGMGNFSLPLARHANHVIGVEGYAPSIASAEKNAVAAGCDNVTFHSCRVERFMESMSQEVDVVVLDPPRAGAKDALVALLTLTPRTIVYVSCDQQTLLRDLTVLIAGGYQIESIQPIDMFPQTAHTEVLAVLRRVT
;
A
#
# COMPACT_ATOMS: atom_id res chain seq x y z
N MET A 1 -13.26 -16.51 -28.60
CA MET A 1 -13.83 -17.82 -28.29
C MET A 1 -14.27 -17.81 -26.83
N SER A 2 -15.45 -18.29 -26.46
CA SER A 2 -15.88 -18.46 -25.08
C SER A 2 -15.74 -19.95 -24.70
N VAL A 3 -15.30 -20.15 -23.44
CA VAL A 3 -15.07 -21.48 -22.86
C VAL A 3 -15.71 -21.58 -21.49
N ILE A 4 -16.02 -22.78 -21.03
CA ILE A 4 -16.46 -23.08 -19.67
C ILE A 4 -15.28 -23.67 -18.92
N VAL A 5 -15.01 -23.18 -17.70
CA VAL A 5 -13.88 -23.60 -16.87
C VAL A 5 -14.32 -23.74 -15.42
N ASP A 6 -13.93 -24.83 -14.78
CA ASP A 6 -14.06 -25.03 -13.34
C ASP A 6 -12.87 -24.37 -12.64
N ILE A 7 -13.15 -23.51 -11.68
CA ILE A 7 -12.13 -22.77 -10.92
C ILE A 7 -11.76 -23.59 -9.69
N THR A 8 -10.47 -23.88 -9.54
CA THR A 8 -9.97 -24.77 -8.48
C THR A 8 -9.17 -24.07 -7.40
N THR A 9 -8.57 -22.89 -7.71
CA THR A 9 -7.75 -22.14 -6.76
C THR A 9 -7.74 -20.65 -7.11
N LEU A 10 -7.20 -19.82 -6.22
CA LEU A 10 -6.86 -18.42 -6.47
C LEU A 10 -5.37 -18.28 -6.77
N THR A 11 -5.00 -17.15 -7.35
CA THR A 11 -3.60 -16.77 -7.57
C THR A 11 -3.21 -15.59 -6.71
N HIS A 12 -1.93 -15.35 -6.52
CA HIS A 12 -1.41 -14.17 -5.80
C HIS A 12 -1.84 -12.84 -6.43
N GLY A 13 -2.18 -12.84 -7.73
CA GLY A 13 -2.71 -11.67 -8.44
C GLY A 13 -4.23 -11.49 -8.30
N GLY A 14 -4.90 -12.34 -7.52
CA GLY A 14 -6.34 -12.25 -7.26
C GLY A 14 -7.25 -12.97 -8.26
N ASP A 15 -6.71 -13.48 -9.36
CA ASP A 15 -7.50 -14.20 -10.37
C ASP A 15 -7.83 -15.62 -9.90
N GLY A 16 -9.04 -16.10 -10.20
CA GLY A 16 -9.38 -17.52 -10.14
C GLY A 16 -8.62 -18.31 -11.20
N LEU A 17 -8.12 -19.48 -10.85
CA LEU A 17 -7.38 -20.38 -11.74
C LEU A 17 -8.11 -21.69 -11.91
N GLY A 18 -8.36 -22.05 -13.17
CA GLY A 18 -8.82 -23.37 -13.58
C GLY A 18 -7.95 -23.96 -14.70
N ARG A 19 -8.32 -25.14 -15.18
CA ARG A 19 -7.63 -25.78 -16.31
C ARG A 19 -8.62 -26.24 -17.37
N LEU A 20 -8.25 -26.04 -18.63
CA LEU A 20 -8.97 -26.53 -19.77
C LEU A 20 -7.96 -27.26 -20.68
N ASP A 21 -8.14 -28.54 -20.90
CA ASP A 21 -7.23 -29.39 -21.70
C ASP A 21 -5.76 -29.27 -21.25
N GLY A 22 -5.53 -29.21 -19.93
CA GLY A 22 -4.21 -29.07 -19.33
C GLY A 22 -3.65 -27.63 -19.31
N LYS A 23 -4.25 -26.70 -20.07
CA LYS A 23 -3.86 -25.27 -20.10
C LYS A 23 -4.44 -24.53 -18.92
N ALA A 24 -3.63 -23.73 -18.23
CA ALA A 24 -4.06 -22.87 -17.14
C ALA A 24 -4.89 -21.69 -17.67
N ILE A 25 -6.07 -21.46 -17.09
CA ILE A 25 -6.97 -20.34 -17.45
C ILE A 25 -7.15 -19.45 -16.22
N PHE A 26 -6.71 -18.20 -16.32
CA PHE A 26 -6.85 -17.19 -15.28
C PHE A 26 -8.10 -16.34 -15.53
N VAL A 27 -9.02 -16.28 -14.59
CA VAL A 27 -10.29 -15.56 -14.72
C VAL A 27 -10.47 -14.62 -13.54
N SER A 28 -10.40 -13.34 -13.82
CA SER A 28 -10.62 -12.31 -12.79
C SER A 28 -12.08 -12.29 -12.34
N GLY A 29 -12.33 -12.18 -11.02
CA GLY A 29 -13.67 -12.20 -10.43
C GLY A 29 -14.28 -13.59 -10.25
N ALA A 30 -13.60 -14.65 -10.66
CA ALA A 30 -13.97 -16.04 -10.37
C ALA A 30 -13.30 -16.53 -9.08
N ILE A 31 -13.97 -17.44 -8.35
CA ILE A 31 -13.47 -18.03 -7.10
C ILE A 31 -13.48 -19.55 -7.16
N PRO A 32 -12.70 -20.25 -6.32
CA PRO A 32 -12.68 -21.70 -6.27
C PRO A 32 -14.07 -22.29 -5.98
N GLY A 33 -14.43 -23.30 -6.75
CA GLY A 33 -15.76 -23.93 -6.75
C GLY A 33 -16.75 -23.30 -7.72
N ASP A 34 -16.43 -22.16 -8.36
CA ASP A 34 -17.23 -21.67 -9.49
C ASP A 34 -17.01 -22.51 -10.75
N GLN A 35 -18.07 -22.75 -11.49
CA GLN A 35 -17.99 -23.04 -12.91
C GLN A 35 -18.34 -21.77 -13.68
N VAL A 36 -17.41 -21.29 -14.50
CA VAL A 36 -17.55 -19.98 -15.18
C VAL A 36 -17.48 -20.11 -16.70
N ARG A 37 -18.29 -19.30 -17.39
CA ARG A 37 -18.11 -19.00 -18.82
C ARG A 37 -17.23 -17.77 -18.95
N CYS A 38 -16.10 -17.89 -19.64
CA CYS A 38 -15.21 -16.77 -19.88
C CYS A 38 -14.85 -16.63 -21.36
N GLN A 39 -14.58 -15.39 -21.78
CA GLN A 39 -14.04 -15.08 -23.10
C GLN A 39 -12.52 -14.96 -23.00
N LEU A 40 -11.79 -15.78 -23.76
CA LEU A 40 -10.33 -15.70 -23.80
C LEU A 40 -9.90 -14.37 -24.42
N THR A 41 -9.07 -13.61 -23.68
CA THR A 41 -8.55 -12.29 -24.07
C THR A 41 -7.07 -12.34 -24.41
N VAL A 42 -6.32 -13.22 -23.74
CA VAL A 42 -4.91 -13.50 -24.00
C VAL A 42 -4.75 -15.02 -24.08
N GLU A 43 -4.09 -15.48 -25.14
CA GLU A 43 -3.81 -16.92 -25.29
C GLU A 43 -2.34 -17.15 -25.58
N LYS A 44 -1.68 -17.94 -24.72
CA LYS A 44 -0.30 -18.40 -24.82
C LYS A 44 -0.24 -19.92 -24.85
N LYS A 45 0.94 -20.49 -25.12
CA LYS A 45 1.10 -21.96 -25.19
C LYS A 45 0.70 -22.69 -23.91
N ARG A 46 1.07 -22.15 -22.74
CA ARG A 46 0.88 -22.80 -21.42
C ARG A 46 -0.27 -22.23 -20.61
N TYR A 47 -0.77 -21.04 -20.94
CA TYR A 47 -1.83 -20.37 -20.20
C TYR A 47 -2.68 -19.48 -21.10
N ALA A 48 -3.87 -19.12 -20.61
CA ALA A 48 -4.70 -18.08 -21.18
C ALA A 48 -5.30 -17.20 -20.06
N LYS A 49 -5.70 -15.97 -20.41
CA LYS A 49 -6.51 -15.11 -19.55
C LYS A 49 -7.92 -15.01 -20.10
N GLY A 50 -8.91 -15.18 -19.23
CA GLY A 50 -10.32 -15.11 -19.56
C GLY A 50 -10.98 -13.89 -18.89
N ARG A 51 -11.81 -13.17 -19.64
CA ARG A 51 -12.77 -12.23 -19.09
C ARG A 51 -14.03 -12.98 -18.69
N LEU A 52 -14.41 -12.90 -17.42
CA LEU A 52 -15.64 -13.50 -16.90
C LEU A 52 -16.85 -12.94 -17.67
N LEU A 53 -17.69 -13.81 -18.20
CA LEU A 53 -18.97 -13.48 -18.85
C LEU A 53 -20.14 -13.83 -17.94
N GLU A 54 -20.07 -15.01 -17.29
CA GLU A 54 -21.16 -15.58 -16.50
C GLU A 54 -20.60 -16.56 -15.48
N VAL A 55 -21.15 -16.59 -14.29
CA VAL A 55 -20.98 -17.69 -13.33
C VAL A 55 -22.10 -18.68 -13.59
N VAL A 56 -21.76 -19.81 -14.23
CA VAL A 56 -22.74 -20.85 -14.64
C VAL A 56 -23.25 -21.61 -13.42
N THR A 57 -22.32 -22.00 -12.55
CA THR A 57 -22.63 -22.63 -11.26
C THR A 57 -21.79 -21.92 -10.21
N PRO A 58 -22.42 -21.21 -9.28
CA PRO A 58 -21.68 -20.49 -8.23
C PRO A 58 -21.11 -21.46 -7.19
N SER A 59 -19.92 -21.11 -6.69
CA SER A 59 -19.34 -21.72 -5.49
C SER A 59 -20.27 -21.51 -4.27
N PRO A 60 -20.37 -22.47 -3.35
CA PRO A 60 -21.10 -22.25 -2.09
C PRO A 60 -20.48 -21.16 -1.22
N ASN A 61 -19.21 -20.81 -1.44
CA ASN A 61 -18.52 -19.74 -0.71
C ASN A 61 -18.63 -18.37 -1.41
N ARG A 62 -19.33 -18.29 -2.56
CA ARG A 62 -19.53 -17.01 -3.25
C ARG A 62 -20.57 -16.16 -2.53
N VAL A 63 -20.20 -14.91 -2.26
CA VAL A 63 -21.12 -13.90 -1.74
C VAL A 63 -21.38 -12.82 -2.79
N GLU A 64 -22.51 -12.12 -2.66
CA GLU A 64 -22.81 -10.97 -3.51
C GLU A 64 -21.89 -9.80 -3.11
N PRO A 65 -21.10 -9.22 -4.04
CA PRO A 65 -20.27 -8.06 -3.74
C PRO A 65 -21.12 -6.86 -3.29
N PRO A 66 -20.80 -6.24 -2.13
CA PRO A 66 -21.60 -5.12 -1.64
C PRO A 66 -21.40 -3.83 -2.46
N CYS A 67 -20.32 -3.72 -3.25
CA CYS A 67 -20.01 -2.57 -4.07
C CYS A 67 -20.63 -2.68 -5.46
N GLN A 68 -21.53 -1.76 -5.83
CA GLN A 68 -22.17 -1.73 -7.14
C GLN A 68 -21.18 -1.57 -8.32
N HIS A 69 -19.99 -1.02 -8.07
CA HIS A 69 -18.94 -0.83 -9.09
C HIS A 69 -17.96 -2.01 -9.20
N PHE A 70 -18.12 -3.06 -8.38
CA PHE A 70 -17.13 -4.15 -8.27
C PHE A 70 -16.84 -4.85 -9.61
N ALA A 71 -17.86 -5.06 -10.44
CA ALA A 71 -17.70 -5.74 -11.73
C ALA A 71 -16.83 -4.95 -12.73
N GLU A 72 -16.71 -3.64 -12.57
CA GLU A 72 -16.04 -2.75 -13.51
C GLU A 72 -14.77 -2.10 -12.93
N CYS A 73 -14.83 -1.66 -11.69
CA CYS A 73 -13.76 -0.97 -10.99
C CYS A 73 -12.58 -1.90 -10.72
N GLY A 74 -11.35 -1.43 -11.00
CA GLY A 74 -10.12 -2.17 -10.74
C GLY A 74 -9.56 -2.07 -9.32
N GLY A 75 -10.30 -1.43 -8.38
CA GLY A 75 -9.79 -1.14 -7.03
C GLY A 75 -9.90 -2.30 -6.03
N CYS A 76 -10.75 -3.29 -6.28
CA CYS A 76 -10.96 -4.46 -5.42
C CYS A 76 -10.95 -5.74 -6.25
N ASP A 77 -10.47 -6.86 -5.65
CA ASP A 77 -10.34 -8.15 -6.33
C ASP A 77 -11.32 -9.20 -5.79
N TRP A 78 -11.68 -9.15 -4.48
CA TRP A 78 -12.22 -10.27 -3.73
C TRP A 78 -13.51 -9.99 -2.96
N GLN A 79 -14.31 -8.97 -3.35
CA GLN A 79 -15.61 -8.72 -2.69
C GLN A 79 -16.65 -9.83 -2.88
N GLN A 80 -16.43 -10.74 -3.83
CA GLN A 80 -17.23 -11.94 -4.04
C GLN A 80 -16.87 -13.10 -3.07
N LEU A 81 -15.90 -12.90 -2.17
CA LEU A 81 -15.55 -13.77 -1.05
C LEU A 81 -15.92 -13.13 0.27
N SER A 82 -16.34 -13.91 1.25
CA SER A 82 -16.45 -13.43 2.62
C SER A 82 -15.08 -12.97 3.13
N TYR A 83 -15.05 -12.06 4.11
CA TYR A 83 -13.77 -11.62 4.65
C TYR A 83 -12.98 -12.75 5.31
N ALA A 84 -13.66 -13.69 5.94
CA ALA A 84 -13.02 -14.89 6.49
C ALA A 84 -12.32 -15.71 5.40
N ASP A 85 -13.01 -15.95 4.28
CA ASP A 85 -12.43 -16.67 3.13
C ASP A 85 -11.27 -15.89 2.50
N GLN A 86 -11.36 -14.56 2.40
CA GLN A 86 -10.24 -13.72 1.93
C GLN A 86 -9.00 -13.92 2.80
N CYS A 87 -9.15 -13.94 4.12
CA CYS A 87 -8.05 -14.16 5.07
C CYS A 87 -7.46 -15.56 4.93
N GLU A 88 -8.32 -16.60 4.83
CA GLU A 88 -7.90 -17.97 4.62
C GLU A 88 -7.10 -18.14 3.32
N TRP A 89 -7.59 -17.56 2.21
CA TRP A 89 -6.89 -17.63 0.93
C TRP A 89 -5.58 -16.86 0.94
N LYS A 90 -5.49 -15.68 1.57
CA LYS A 90 -4.23 -14.94 1.75
C LYS A 90 -3.20 -15.77 2.51
N GLU A 91 -3.61 -16.34 3.63
CA GLU A 91 -2.72 -17.18 4.44
C GLU A 91 -2.28 -18.43 3.69
N ARG A 92 -3.21 -19.15 3.06
CA ARG A 92 -2.93 -20.36 2.30
C ARG A 92 -1.95 -20.11 1.16
N LEU A 93 -2.23 -19.13 0.29
CA LEU A 93 -1.36 -18.79 -0.83
C LEU A 93 0.03 -18.37 -0.34
N PHE A 94 0.10 -17.62 0.77
CA PHE A 94 1.38 -17.21 1.34
C PHE A 94 2.18 -18.40 1.87
N ARG A 95 1.55 -19.33 2.60
CA ARG A 95 2.19 -20.56 3.08
C ARG A 95 2.70 -21.44 1.94
N GLU A 96 1.89 -21.63 0.90
CA GLU A 96 2.28 -22.36 -0.32
C GLU A 96 3.52 -21.72 -0.96
N ASN A 97 3.56 -20.38 -1.05
CA ASN A 97 4.67 -19.63 -1.62
C ASN A 97 5.96 -19.77 -0.79
N CYS A 98 5.86 -19.65 0.53
CA CYS A 98 6.99 -19.90 1.44
C CYS A 98 7.53 -21.31 1.27
N HIS A 99 6.67 -22.33 1.27
CA HIS A 99 7.06 -23.72 1.12
C HIS A 99 7.79 -24.02 -0.20
N HIS A 100 7.40 -23.33 -1.27
CA HIS A 100 8.03 -23.52 -2.59
C HIS A 100 9.36 -22.79 -2.74
N GLN A 101 9.60 -21.71 -2.01
CA GLN A 101 10.77 -20.84 -2.23
C GLN A 101 11.78 -20.87 -1.07
N LEU A 102 11.37 -21.22 0.12
CA LEU A 102 12.21 -21.26 1.32
C LEU A 102 12.28 -22.69 1.88
N ASP A 103 13.49 -23.10 2.22
CA ASP A 103 13.71 -24.34 2.98
C ASP A 103 13.73 -23.99 4.47
N VAL A 104 12.55 -23.79 5.05
CA VAL A 104 12.36 -23.40 6.46
C VAL A 104 11.26 -24.24 7.11
N ASP A 105 11.33 -24.36 8.45
CA ASP A 105 10.27 -24.98 9.23
C ASP A 105 8.93 -24.27 8.98
N PRO A 106 7.88 -24.98 8.55
CA PRO A 106 6.54 -24.38 8.38
C PRO A 106 6.01 -23.66 9.63
N ALA A 107 6.48 -24.01 10.82
CA ALA A 107 6.07 -23.38 12.08
C ALA A 107 6.53 -21.92 12.23
N VAL A 108 7.54 -21.48 11.46
CA VAL A 108 7.95 -20.06 11.44
C VAL A 108 6.93 -19.17 10.74
N VAL A 109 6.11 -19.73 9.84
CA VAL A 109 5.03 -18.99 9.16
C VAL A 109 3.83 -18.90 10.08
N LYS A 110 3.61 -17.72 10.65
CA LYS A 110 2.54 -17.45 11.60
C LYS A 110 1.19 -17.27 10.89
N PRO A 111 0.06 -17.38 11.61
CA PRO A 111 -1.27 -17.07 11.06
C PRO A 111 -1.36 -15.62 10.58
N LEU A 112 -2.23 -15.37 9.60
CA LEU A 112 -2.47 -14.01 9.07
C LEU A 112 -3.07 -13.10 10.16
N VAL A 113 -2.51 -11.89 10.30
CA VAL A 113 -3.10 -10.83 11.12
C VAL A 113 -4.20 -10.14 10.33
N GLN A 114 -5.44 -10.33 10.77
CA GLN A 114 -6.60 -9.73 10.12
C GLN A 114 -6.65 -8.22 10.33
N SER A 115 -7.24 -7.51 9.38
CA SER A 115 -7.50 -6.08 9.52
C SER A 115 -8.62 -5.82 10.53
N PRO A 116 -8.50 -4.83 11.41
CA PRO A 116 -9.57 -4.46 12.34
C PRO A 116 -10.80 -3.86 11.63
N GLN A 117 -10.63 -3.42 10.37
CA GLN A 117 -11.70 -2.91 9.52
C GLN A 117 -11.60 -3.53 8.12
N GLN A 118 -12.72 -4.03 7.61
CA GLN A 118 -12.83 -4.62 6.27
C GLN A 118 -13.22 -3.58 5.20
N MET A 119 -13.92 -2.53 5.62
CA MET A 119 -14.40 -1.41 4.82
C MET A 119 -14.07 -0.10 5.53
N GLY A 120 -14.09 1.03 4.81
CA GLY A 120 -13.82 2.35 5.38
C GLY A 120 -12.40 2.54 5.92
N TYR A 121 -11.47 1.66 5.60
CA TYR A 121 -10.12 1.66 6.18
C TYR A 121 -9.13 2.53 5.40
N ARG A 122 -9.42 2.81 4.12
CA ARG A 122 -8.47 3.43 3.21
C ARG A 122 -8.40 4.94 3.41
N SER A 123 -7.34 5.39 4.06
CA SER A 123 -7.10 6.80 4.41
C SER A 123 -6.57 7.65 3.26
N ARG A 124 -6.22 7.05 2.12
CA ARG A 124 -5.70 7.77 0.95
C ARG A 124 -6.15 7.12 -0.34
N VAL A 125 -6.55 7.96 -1.30
CA VAL A 125 -6.97 7.53 -2.65
C VAL A 125 -6.44 8.48 -3.71
N GLN A 126 -6.35 7.97 -4.93
CA GLN A 126 -6.07 8.72 -6.14
C GLN A 126 -7.24 8.53 -7.10
N PHE A 127 -8.20 9.44 -7.05
CA PHE A 127 -9.28 9.45 -8.04
C PHE A 127 -8.74 9.84 -9.40
N LYS A 128 -9.08 9.07 -10.42
CA LYS A 128 -8.79 9.40 -11.82
C LYS A 128 -9.94 10.22 -12.39
N CYS A 129 -9.60 11.22 -13.18
CA CYS A 129 -10.56 12.14 -13.77
C CYS A 129 -10.54 12.05 -15.29
N SER A 130 -11.70 12.17 -15.89
CA SER A 130 -11.84 12.32 -17.35
C SER A 130 -13.15 13.02 -17.69
N VAL A 131 -13.28 13.50 -18.93
CA VAL A 131 -14.54 14.06 -19.42
C VAL A 131 -15.05 13.21 -20.58
N ARG A 132 -16.32 12.76 -20.48
CA ARG A 132 -16.99 11.99 -21.52
C ARG A 132 -18.38 12.61 -21.80
N ALA A 133 -18.65 12.91 -23.07
CA ALA A 133 -19.89 13.57 -23.47
C ALA A 133 -20.24 14.80 -22.59
N ASP A 134 -19.23 15.64 -22.33
CA ASP A 134 -19.25 16.85 -21.50
C ASP A 134 -19.55 16.64 -20.00
N THR A 135 -19.63 15.40 -19.53
CA THR A 135 -19.76 15.05 -18.11
C THR A 135 -18.38 14.77 -17.50
N PHE A 136 -18.10 15.35 -16.35
CA PHE A 136 -16.88 15.09 -15.57
C PHE A 136 -17.01 13.77 -14.81
N LEU A 137 -16.15 12.82 -15.11
CA LEU A 137 -16.07 11.52 -14.44
C LEU A 137 -14.99 11.56 -13.36
N LEU A 138 -15.34 11.09 -12.16
CA LEU A 138 -14.43 10.98 -11.01
C LEU A 138 -14.51 9.57 -10.44
N GLY A 139 -13.39 8.84 -10.44
CA GLY A 139 -13.41 7.48 -9.91
C GLY A 139 -12.08 6.75 -10.07
N PHE A 140 -12.14 5.49 -10.49
CA PHE A 140 -10.96 4.64 -10.60
C PHE A 140 -10.84 4.04 -12.00
N TYR A 141 -9.65 3.59 -12.35
CA TYR A 141 -9.50 2.88 -13.61
C TYR A 141 -10.28 1.56 -13.60
N ARG A 142 -10.92 1.27 -14.72
CA ARG A 142 -11.46 -0.05 -15.03
C ARG A 142 -10.32 -1.07 -15.00
N ARG A 143 -10.62 -2.26 -14.52
CA ARG A 143 -9.64 -3.36 -14.47
C ARG A 143 -8.93 -3.55 -15.82
N ALA A 144 -7.60 -3.62 -15.79
CA ALA A 144 -6.71 -3.74 -16.96
C ALA A 144 -6.96 -2.69 -18.07
N SER A 145 -7.34 -1.46 -17.69
CA SER A 145 -7.62 -0.36 -18.60
C SER A 145 -7.26 0.99 -17.98
N HIS A 146 -7.14 2.02 -18.81
CA HIS A 146 -7.00 3.42 -18.38
C HIS A 146 -8.33 4.20 -18.50
N SER A 147 -9.45 3.53 -18.81
CA SER A 147 -10.76 4.20 -18.80
C SER A 147 -11.26 4.34 -17.37
N VAL A 148 -11.78 5.52 -17.06
CA VAL A 148 -12.33 5.83 -15.72
C VAL A 148 -13.72 5.21 -15.59
N VAL A 149 -13.95 4.49 -14.50
CA VAL A 149 -15.25 4.11 -13.97
C VAL A 149 -15.67 5.24 -13.05
N ASP A 150 -16.77 5.92 -13.39
CA ASP A 150 -17.34 6.95 -12.52
C ASP A 150 -17.91 6.30 -11.27
N VAL A 151 -17.58 6.82 -10.09
CA VAL A 151 -18.05 6.26 -8.81
C VAL A 151 -18.73 7.32 -7.98
N ASP A 152 -19.92 7.04 -7.53
CA ASP A 152 -20.69 7.89 -6.61
C ASP A 152 -20.41 7.54 -5.13
N SER A 153 -19.92 6.32 -4.88
CA SER A 153 -19.53 5.83 -3.55
C SER A 153 -18.37 4.85 -3.65
N CYS A 154 -17.64 4.67 -2.55
CA CYS A 154 -16.56 3.68 -2.45
C CYS A 154 -16.46 3.14 -1.02
N LEU A 155 -16.94 1.92 -0.81
CA LEU A 155 -17.04 1.30 0.51
C LEU A 155 -15.72 1.09 1.25
N VAL A 156 -14.59 1.03 0.54
CA VAL A 156 -13.26 0.78 1.16
C VAL A 156 -12.56 2.04 1.62
N VAL A 157 -12.95 3.23 1.13
CA VAL A 157 -12.34 4.50 1.55
C VAL A 157 -12.93 4.98 2.87
N ASP A 158 -12.15 5.75 3.61
CA ASP A 158 -12.62 6.44 4.83
C ASP A 158 -13.87 7.27 4.51
N PRO A 159 -14.90 7.28 5.36
CA PRO A 159 -16.14 8.04 5.12
C PRO A 159 -15.92 9.53 4.84
N ARG A 160 -14.86 10.13 5.39
CA ARG A 160 -14.50 11.54 5.11
C ARG A 160 -14.03 11.72 3.66
N ILE A 161 -13.37 10.73 3.06
CA ILE A 161 -13.01 10.73 1.64
C ILE A 161 -14.25 10.50 0.79
N GLU A 162 -15.10 9.54 1.18
CA GLU A 162 -16.35 9.23 0.46
C GLU A 162 -17.25 10.46 0.35
N SER A 163 -17.40 11.22 1.45
CA SER A 163 -18.23 12.44 1.47
C SER A 163 -17.74 13.55 0.52
N LEU A 164 -16.48 13.49 0.06
CA LEU A 164 -15.90 14.46 -0.88
C LEU A 164 -16.15 14.10 -2.36
N ILE A 165 -16.63 12.89 -2.68
CA ILE A 165 -16.81 12.45 -4.08
C ILE A 165 -17.81 13.35 -4.81
N SER A 166 -19.00 13.56 -4.23
CA SER A 166 -20.05 14.39 -4.84
C SER A 166 -19.67 15.87 -4.93
N PRO A 167 -19.17 16.52 -3.87
CA PRO A 167 -18.69 17.90 -3.96
C PRO A 167 -17.58 18.13 -4.98
N LEU A 168 -16.62 17.21 -5.09
CA LEU A 168 -15.54 17.31 -6.08
C LEU A 168 -16.06 17.16 -7.51
N ARG A 169 -16.97 16.21 -7.74
CA ARG A 169 -17.62 16.08 -9.06
C ARG A 169 -18.36 17.36 -9.43
N GLN A 170 -19.19 17.89 -8.54
CA GLN A 170 -19.96 19.12 -8.77
C GLN A 170 -19.07 20.33 -9.04
N LEU A 171 -17.91 20.43 -8.37
CA LEU A 171 -16.96 21.52 -8.58
C LEU A 171 -16.44 21.56 -10.03
N PHE A 172 -16.15 20.39 -10.61
CA PHE A 172 -15.50 20.33 -11.93
C PHE A 172 -16.48 20.10 -13.08
N ASP A 173 -17.66 19.52 -12.85
CA ASP A 173 -18.62 19.26 -13.90
C ASP A 173 -19.08 20.57 -14.56
N GLY A 174 -19.04 20.61 -15.90
CA GLY A 174 -19.34 21.82 -16.68
C GLY A 174 -18.30 22.95 -16.57
N SER A 175 -17.24 22.81 -15.76
CA SER A 175 -16.21 23.84 -15.65
C SER A 175 -15.29 23.89 -16.87
N SER A 176 -14.75 25.08 -17.18
CA SER A 176 -13.75 25.24 -18.25
C SER A 176 -12.42 24.50 -17.98
N TYR A 177 -12.23 24.03 -16.75
CA TYR A 177 -11.03 23.32 -16.31
C TYR A 177 -11.19 21.80 -16.24
N ALA A 178 -12.40 21.27 -16.40
CA ALA A 178 -12.70 19.84 -16.26
C ALA A 178 -11.76 18.93 -17.07
N ARG A 179 -11.43 19.29 -18.32
CA ARG A 179 -10.55 18.50 -19.21
C ARG A 179 -9.07 18.59 -18.83
N GLN A 180 -8.69 19.48 -17.93
CA GLN A 180 -7.31 19.73 -17.51
C GLN A 180 -7.00 19.12 -16.15
N VAL A 181 -8.03 18.64 -15.42
CA VAL A 181 -7.89 17.89 -14.18
C VAL A 181 -7.88 16.41 -14.51
N ILE A 182 -6.75 15.75 -14.24
CA ILE A 182 -6.53 14.35 -14.62
C ILE A 182 -6.58 13.39 -13.44
N GLN A 183 -6.33 13.90 -12.23
CA GLN A 183 -6.33 13.13 -11.00
C GLN A 183 -6.64 14.05 -9.81
N ILE A 184 -7.28 13.50 -8.80
CA ILE A 184 -7.47 14.15 -7.50
C ILE A 184 -7.03 13.17 -6.42
N ASP A 185 -5.97 13.52 -5.69
CA ASP A 185 -5.53 12.77 -4.52
C ASP A 185 -6.26 13.30 -3.30
N VAL A 186 -6.82 12.40 -2.52
CA VAL A 186 -7.44 12.73 -1.23
C VAL A 186 -6.78 11.90 -0.15
N ALA A 187 -6.43 12.55 0.95
CA ALA A 187 -5.87 11.89 2.12
C ALA A 187 -6.52 12.42 3.41
N VAL A 188 -6.72 11.54 4.37
CA VAL A 188 -7.17 11.84 5.73
C VAL A 188 -6.19 11.27 6.73
N GLY A 189 -6.02 11.98 7.85
CA GLY A 189 -5.25 11.50 8.99
C GLY A 189 -6.15 11.03 10.12
N ASP A 190 -5.57 10.82 11.29
CA ASP A 190 -6.33 10.54 12.51
C ASP A 190 -7.02 11.80 13.04
N VAL A 191 -6.38 12.94 12.84
CA VAL A 191 -6.90 14.27 13.23
C VAL A 191 -6.73 15.27 12.10
N GLY A 192 -7.50 16.34 12.16
CA GLY A 192 -7.44 17.45 11.21
C GLY A 192 -8.30 17.24 9.96
N PRO A 193 -8.30 18.23 9.06
CA PRO A 193 -9.07 18.24 7.84
C PRO A 193 -8.53 17.24 6.81
N SER A 194 -9.40 16.84 5.88
CA SER A 194 -8.98 16.11 4.67
C SER A 194 -8.03 16.97 3.84
N ARG A 195 -7.06 16.35 3.17
CA ARG A 195 -6.18 17.02 2.19
C ARG A 195 -6.54 16.58 0.79
N ILE A 196 -6.73 17.55 -0.10
CA ILE A 196 -7.01 17.35 -1.52
C ILE A 196 -5.85 17.93 -2.34
N VAL A 197 -5.33 17.14 -3.26
CA VAL A 197 -4.34 17.59 -4.24
C VAL A 197 -4.94 17.41 -5.64
N VAL A 198 -5.18 18.50 -6.34
CA VAL A 198 -5.71 18.47 -7.72
C VAL A 198 -4.54 18.47 -8.68
N HIS A 199 -4.43 17.43 -9.50
CA HIS A 199 -3.42 17.31 -10.56
C HIS A 199 -3.92 18.02 -11.81
N PHE A 200 -3.22 19.09 -12.16
CA PHE A 200 -3.57 19.98 -13.26
C PHE A 200 -2.58 19.87 -14.41
N GLN A 201 -3.08 19.66 -15.62
CA GLN A 201 -2.28 19.48 -16.84
C GLN A 201 -2.46 20.63 -17.86
N GLY A 202 -3.05 21.75 -17.43
CA GLY A 202 -3.28 22.92 -18.28
C GLY A 202 -2.09 23.88 -18.34
N SER A 203 -2.14 24.86 -19.25
CA SER A 203 -1.08 25.86 -19.43
C SER A 203 -1.23 27.11 -18.53
N LYS A 204 -2.38 27.25 -17.85
CA LYS A 204 -2.73 28.46 -17.08
C LYS A 204 -2.92 28.13 -15.60
N LEU A 205 -1.83 27.80 -14.92
CA LEU A 205 -1.87 27.36 -13.51
C LEU A 205 -2.44 28.43 -12.57
N ASN A 206 -1.92 29.67 -12.60
CA ASN A 206 -2.38 30.74 -11.71
C ASN A 206 -3.89 31.08 -11.87
N PRO A 207 -4.44 31.24 -13.09
CA PRO A 207 -5.88 31.37 -13.27
C PRO A 207 -6.68 30.20 -12.73
N PHE A 208 -6.17 28.95 -12.85
CA PHE A 208 -6.82 27.78 -12.30
C PHE A 208 -6.84 27.81 -10.75
N VAL A 209 -5.72 28.16 -10.12
CA VAL A 209 -5.63 28.31 -8.65
C VAL A 209 -6.60 29.38 -8.15
N GLN A 210 -6.67 30.55 -8.82
CA GLN A 210 -7.62 31.59 -8.47
C GLN A 210 -9.08 31.14 -8.60
N TRP A 211 -9.37 30.39 -9.67
CA TRP A 211 -10.70 29.81 -9.87
C TRP A 211 -11.06 28.82 -8.75
N LEU A 212 -10.13 27.94 -8.34
CA LEU A 212 -10.34 27.03 -7.21
C LEU A 212 -10.58 27.78 -5.90
N GLN A 213 -9.84 28.85 -5.62
CA GLN A 213 -10.04 29.69 -4.42
C GLN A 213 -11.46 30.27 -4.36
N GLN A 214 -12.02 30.66 -5.51
CA GLN A 214 -13.34 31.26 -5.61
C GLN A 214 -14.48 30.23 -5.57
N ASN A 215 -14.28 29.03 -6.11
CA ASN A 215 -15.37 28.07 -6.34
C ASN A 215 -15.38 26.88 -5.36
N ALA A 216 -14.25 26.54 -4.74
CA ALA A 216 -14.16 25.39 -3.85
C ALA A 216 -14.49 25.70 -2.37
N GLY A 217 -15.06 26.87 -2.05
CA GLY A 217 -15.36 27.32 -0.69
C GLY A 217 -16.26 26.40 0.14
N HIS A 218 -17.10 25.62 -0.53
CA HIS A 218 -18.01 24.65 0.09
C HIS A 218 -17.35 23.29 0.44
N ILE A 219 -16.12 23.05 0.02
CA ILE A 219 -15.38 21.82 0.32
C ILE A 219 -14.56 22.05 1.58
N ASP A 220 -14.89 21.38 2.68
CA ASP A 220 -14.13 21.46 3.95
C ASP A 220 -12.89 20.56 3.89
N ALA A 221 -11.81 21.07 3.31
CA ALA A 221 -10.53 20.37 3.17
C ALA A 221 -9.38 21.36 2.92
N SER A 222 -8.18 20.95 3.27
CA SER A 222 -6.95 21.59 2.80
C SER A 222 -6.77 21.32 1.31
N LEU A 223 -6.47 22.34 0.52
CA LEU A 223 -6.48 22.27 -0.93
C LEU A 223 -5.14 22.66 -1.52
N PHE A 224 -4.63 21.82 -2.42
CA PHE A 224 -3.39 21.99 -3.15
C PHE A 224 -3.63 21.74 -4.64
N VAL A 225 -2.79 22.34 -5.47
CA VAL A 225 -2.69 22.04 -6.89
C VAL A 225 -1.28 21.56 -7.20
N ARG A 226 -1.17 20.42 -7.87
CA ARG A 226 0.06 19.95 -8.49
C ARG A 226 0.00 20.22 -9.99
N ASP A 227 0.94 20.99 -10.51
CA ASP A 227 1.15 21.10 -11.94
C ASP A 227 1.94 19.87 -12.42
N ASP A 228 1.30 18.95 -13.10
CA ASP A 228 1.93 17.71 -13.58
C ASP A 228 3.00 17.93 -14.69
N ARG A 229 3.10 19.15 -15.21
CA ARG A 229 4.11 19.52 -16.21
C ARG A 229 5.43 19.97 -15.60
N SER A 230 5.36 20.66 -14.45
CA SER A 230 6.53 21.17 -13.72
C SER A 230 6.79 20.45 -12.40
N GLU A 231 5.88 19.58 -12.00
CA GLU A 231 5.84 18.90 -10.68
C GLU A 231 5.71 19.85 -9.47
N GLN A 232 5.52 21.13 -9.72
CA GLN A 232 5.35 22.13 -8.66
C GLN A 232 4.01 21.93 -7.94
N VAL A 233 4.05 22.07 -6.62
CA VAL A 233 2.87 22.05 -5.77
C VAL A 233 2.60 23.46 -5.24
N GLN A 234 1.37 23.95 -5.45
CA GLN A 234 0.91 25.22 -4.89
C GLN A 234 -0.11 24.94 -3.78
N HIS A 235 0.11 25.53 -2.62
CA HIS A 235 -0.86 25.58 -1.55
C HIS A 235 -1.96 26.59 -1.89
N VAL A 236 -3.22 26.15 -1.83
CA VAL A 236 -4.38 27.00 -2.13
C VAL A 236 -5.01 27.50 -0.84
N ARG A 237 -5.22 26.60 0.14
CA ARG A 237 -5.74 26.90 1.48
C ARG A 237 -5.63 25.72 2.44
N GLY A 238 -5.84 25.99 3.74
CA GLY A 238 -5.93 25.00 4.82
C GLY A 238 -4.56 24.62 5.40
N GLU A 239 -4.49 23.49 6.07
CA GLU A 239 -3.27 22.99 6.71
C GLU A 239 -2.32 22.35 5.69
N GLU A 240 -1.02 22.45 5.93
CA GLU A 240 -0.03 21.92 4.98
C GLU A 240 0.15 20.40 5.07
N GLY A 241 -0.10 19.80 6.22
CA GLY A 241 0.16 18.40 6.49
C GLY A 241 -1.09 17.57 6.80
N VAL A 242 -0.92 16.25 6.72
CA VAL A 242 -1.85 15.26 7.26
C VAL A 242 -1.17 14.55 8.41
N SER A 243 -1.84 14.45 9.57
CA SER A 243 -1.29 13.85 10.77
C SER A 243 -1.89 12.48 11.04
N VAL A 244 -1.03 11.48 11.28
CA VAL A 244 -1.38 10.12 11.66
C VAL A 244 -0.71 9.76 12.98
N GLU A 245 -1.30 8.85 13.74
CA GLU A 245 -0.78 8.42 15.04
C GLU A 245 -0.25 6.98 14.96
N VAL A 246 0.93 6.73 15.54
CA VAL A 246 1.56 5.41 15.61
C VAL A 246 2.16 5.13 16.97
N GLY A 247 2.29 3.84 17.31
CA GLY A 247 2.92 3.39 18.56
C GLY A 247 2.06 3.57 19.82
N THR A 248 2.59 3.08 20.95
CA THR A 248 1.95 3.16 22.26
C THR A 248 3.02 3.52 23.31
N PRO A 249 2.98 4.72 23.93
CA PRO A 249 2.04 5.83 23.71
C PRO A 249 2.13 6.38 22.28
N ALA A 250 1.05 6.99 21.80
CA ALA A 250 0.97 7.47 20.43
C ALA A 250 1.99 8.58 20.11
N VAL A 251 2.58 8.49 18.92
CA VAL A 251 3.39 9.54 18.29
C VAL A 251 2.61 10.09 17.10
N ALA A 252 2.39 11.38 17.05
CA ALA A 252 1.80 12.05 15.91
C ALA A 252 2.86 12.29 14.83
N LEU A 253 2.59 11.80 13.62
CA LEU A 253 3.45 11.97 12.46
C LEU A 253 2.71 12.78 11.40
N THR A 254 3.29 13.90 10.99
CA THR A 254 2.74 14.78 9.96
C THR A 254 3.55 14.67 8.68
N TYR A 255 2.85 14.56 7.55
CA TYR A 255 3.49 14.50 6.22
C TYR A 255 2.83 15.44 5.22
N GLY A 256 3.64 16.03 4.35
CA GLY A 256 3.22 16.95 3.30
C GLY A 256 2.74 16.24 2.02
N VAL A 257 2.45 17.04 0.99
CA VAL A 257 2.10 16.56 -0.36
C VAL A 257 3.26 15.76 -0.93
N GLY A 258 2.96 14.59 -1.52
CA GLY A 258 3.95 13.66 -2.07
C GLY A 258 4.56 12.70 -1.03
N GLY A 259 4.41 12.97 0.27
CA GLY A 259 4.83 12.04 1.31
C GLY A 259 4.01 10.74 1.32
N PHE A 260 4.60 9.70 1.89
CA PHE A 260 3.97 8.39 2.03
C PHE A 260 3.47 8.18 3.46
N ALA A 261 2.29 7.58 3.60
CA ALA A 261 1.79 6.97 4.82
C ALA A 261 1.03 5.69 4.43
N GLN A 262 1.04 4.71 5.32
CA GLN A 262 0.26 3.48 5.15
C GLN A 262 -1.23 3.82 5.04
N ILE A 263 -1.92 3.19 4.09
CA ILE A 263 -3.32 3.55 3.76
C ILE A 263 -4.36 3.01 4.75
N ASN A 264 -4.00 2.01 5.54
CA ASN A 264 -4.83 1.44 6.60
C ASN A 264 -4.21 1.85 7.95
N LEU A 265 -4.62 2.98 8.49
CA LEU A 265 -4.02 3.58 9.68
C LEU A 265 -4.11 2.68 10.91
N ARG A 266 -5.25 2.00 11.10
CA ARG A 266 -5.42 1.08 12.22
C ARG A 266 -4.51 -0.14 12.11
N GLN A 267 -4.38 -0.71 10.92
CA GLN A 267 -3.48 -1.84 10.70
C GLN A 267 -2.01 -1.42 10.76
N ASN A 268 -1.69 -0.17 10.37
CA ASN A 268 -0.34 0.38 10.54
C ASN A 268 0.06 0.46 12.02
N ARG A 269 -0.85 0.84 12.92
CA ARG A 269 -0.57 0.82 14.36
C ARG A 269 -0.23 -0.59 14.84
N HIS A 270 -0.98 -1.60 14.42
CA HIS A 270 -0.65 -3.00 14.72
C HIS A 270 0.71 -3.40 14.15
N LEU A 271 1.00 -3.02 12.91
CA LEU A 271 2.30 -3.29 12.29
C LEU A 271 3.45 -2.66 13.08
N VAL A 272 3.34 -1.39 13.47
CA VAL A 272 4.34 -0.69 14.30
C VAL A 272 4.53 -1.40 15.64
N GLU A 273 3.46 -1.80 16.32
CA GLU A 273 3.55 -2.57 17.58
C GLU A 273 4.20 -3.92 17.39
N MET A 274 3.93 -4.61 16.27
CA MET A 274 4.57 -5.89 15.95
C MET A 274 6.07 -5.71 15.72
N VAL A 275 6.49 -4.66 15.01
CA VAL A 275 7.90 -4.31 14.81
C VAL A 275 8.57 -4.02 16.16
N LEU A 276 7.97 -3.18 17.01
CA LEU A 276 8.50 -2.86 18.35
C LEU A 276 8.72 -4.12 19.21
N ARG A 277 7.78 -5.08 19.16
CA ARG A 277 7.94 -6.35 19.89
C ARG A 277 9.03 -7.24 19.27
N ALA A 278 9.13 -7.25 17.94
CA ALA A 278 10.05 -8.11 17.22
C ALA A 278 11.53 -7.71 17.38
N VAL A 279 11.81 -6.41 17.50
CA VAL A 279 13.19 -5.91 17.62
C VAL A 279 13.87 -6.29 18.93
N GLN A 280 13.11 -6.44 20.04
CA GLN A 280 13.62 -6.78 21.38
C GLN A 280 14.78 -5.87 21.79
N LEU A 281 14.53 -4.56 21.79
CA LEU A 281 15.56 -3.55 22.07
C LEU A 281 15.98 -3.54 23.54
N SER A 282 17.24 -3.17 23.74
CA SER A 282 17.78 -2.67 25.01
C SER A 282 18.08 -1.16 24.90
N ASP A 283 18.24 -0.50 26.05
CA ASP A 283 18.52 0.94 26.10
C ASP A 283 19.87 1.33 25.47
N ASP A 284 20.78 0.37 25.26
CA ASP A 284 22.09 0.59 24.64
C ASP A 284 22.10 0.36 23.11
N ASP A 285 21.01 -0.15 22.55
CA ASP A 285 20.97 -0.56 21.13
C ASP A 285 20.97 0.63 20.17
N THR A 286 21.69 0.47 19.06
CA THR A 286 21.61 1.32 17.88
C THR A 286 20.76 0.65 16.81
N VAL A 287 19.73 1.34 16.34
CA VAL A 287 18.78 0.86 15.30
C VAL A 287 19.01 1.59 13.99
N LEU A 288 19.04 0.86 12.90
CA LEU A 288 19.04 1.40 11.55
C LEU A 288 17.66 1.15 10.90
N ASP A 289 16.94 2.22 10.59
CA ASP A 289 15.64 2.18 9.91
C ASP A 289 15.82 2.60 8.44
N LEU A 290 15.80 1.62 7.54
CA LEU A 290 15.99 1.81 6.10
C LEU A 290 14.64 1.99 5.41
N TYR A 291 14.56 3.00 4.50
CA TYR A 291 13.33 3.45 3.85
C TYR A 291 12.35 4.04 4.88
N CYS A 292 12.87 4.81 5.84
CA CYS A 292 12.16 5.25 7.04
C CYS A 292 10.97 6.20 6.77
N GLY A 293 10.86 6.76 5.58
CA GLY A 293 9.80 7.70 5.22
C GLY A 293 9.75 8.91 6.15
N MET A 294 8.60 9.17 6.77
CA MET A 294 8.39 10.26 7.74
C MET A 294 8.69 9.86 9.19
N GLY A 295 9.32 8.69 9.42
CA GLY A 295 9.66 8.18 10.74
C GLY A 295 8.63 7.20 11.34
N ASN A 296 7.89 6.47 10.49
CA ASN A 296 6.83 5.54 10.90
C ASN A 296 7.29 4.49 11.92
N PHE A 297 8.50 3.96 11.75
CA PHE A 297 9.14 3.05 12.70
C PHE A 297 10.19 3.78 13.54
N SER A 298 10.97 4.70 12.94
CA SER A 298 12.08 5.39 13.61
C SER A 298 11.66 6.04 14.94
N LEU A 299 10.55 6.79 14.96
CA LEU A 299 10.17 7.56 16.15
C LEU A 299 9.60 6.70 17.28
N PRO A 300 8.73 5.68 17.01
CA PRO A 300 8.39 4.70 18.05
C PRO A 300 9.60 3.92 18.58
N LEU A 301 10.57 3.54 17.72
CA LEU A 301 11.79 2.83 18.11
C LEU A 301 12.71 3.70 18.97
N ALA A 302 12.82 4.98 18.69
CA ALA A 302 13.67 5.91 19.44
C ALA A 302 13.34 6.00 20.93
N ARG A 303 12.13 5.61 21.33
CA ARG A 303 11.72 5.56 22.75
C ARG A 303 12.30 4.39 23.52
N HIS A 304 12.89 3.43 22.82
CA HIS A 304 13.37 2.14 23.36
C HIS A 304 14.81 1.82 22.93
N ALA A 305 15.48 2.74 22.26
CA ALA A 305 16.84 2.56 21.76
C ALA A 305 17.75 3.69 22.24
N ASN A 306 19.04 3.43 22.31
CA ASN A 306 20.06 4.45 22.55
C ASN A 306 20.08 5.45 21.39
N HIS A 307 20.08 4.96 20.16
CA HIS A 307 20.11 5.80 18.97
C HIS A 307 19.38 5.14 17.79
N VAL A 308 18.70 5.95 16.98
CA VAL A 308 18.06 5.51 15.74
C VAL A 308 18.64 6.28 14.55
N ILE A 309 19.01 5.59 13.51
CA ILE A 309 19.48 6.15 12.25
C ILE A 309 18.43 5.85 11.19
N GLY A 310 17.74 6.88 10.71
CA GLY A 310 16.73 6.79 9.64
C GLY A 310 17.30 7.17 8.28
N VAL A 311 17.06 6.36 7.25
CA VAL A 311 17.55 6.62 5.88
C VAL A 311 16.39 6.55 4.89
N GLU A 312 16.22 7.62 4.09
CA GLU A 312 15.17 7.74 3.10
C GLU A 312 15.64 8.55 1.89
N GLY A 313 15.31 8.09 0.70
CA GLY A 313 15.70 8.74 -0.56
C GLY A 313 14.90 10.00 -0.91
N TYR A 314 13.66 10.11 -0.42
CA TYR A 314 12.77 11.23 -0.72
C TYR A 314 12.93 12.36 0.30
N ALA A 315 13.67 13.40 -0.06
CA ALA A 315 14.02 14.51 0.83
C ALA A 315 12.82 15.17 1.57
N PRO A 316 11.63 15.35 0.96
CA PRO A 316 10.48 15.88 1.69
C PRO A 316 9.97 14.97 2.81
N SER A 317 10.15 13.64 2.70
CA SER A 317 9.84 12.71 3.80
C SER A 317 10.80 12.90 4.95
N ILE A 318 12.10 13.05 4.70
CA ILE A 318 13.10 13.35 5.74
C ILE A 318 12.80 14.67 6.43
N ALA A 319 12.49 15.74 5.68
CA ALA A 319 12.07 17.01 6.28
C ALA A 319 10.83 16.88 7.18
N SER A 320 9.92 15.96 6.85
CA SER A 320 8.78 15.61 7.72
C SER A 320 9.24 14.82 8.95
N ALA A 321 10.14 13.83 8.78
CA ALA A 321 10.67 13.01 9.86
C ALA A 321 11.40 13.86 10.92
N GLU A 322 12.24 14.80 10.50
CA GLU A 322 12.96 15.73 11.38
C GLU A 322 11.98 16.60 12.20
N LYS A 323 10.94 17.16 11.54
CA LYS A 323 9.89 17.94 12.22
C LYS A 323 9.11 17.08 13.21
N ASN A 324 8.79 15.84 12.83
CA ASN A 324 8.10 14.88 13.68
C ASN A 324 8.95 14.49 14.90
N ALA A 325 10.27 14.31 14.72
CA ALA A 325 11.18 14.01 15.83
C ALA A 325 11.21 15.15 16.86
N VAL A 326 11.34 16.40 16.39
CA VAL A 326 11.29 17.59 17.26
C VAL A 326 9.95 17.67 18.00
N ALA A 327 8.83 17.47 17.28
CA ALA A 327 7.50 17.50 17.90
C ALA A 327 7.27 16.38 18.93
N ALA A 328 7.88 15.21 18.71
CA ALA A 328 7.82 14.05 19.60
C ALA A 328 8.83 14.12 20.77
N GLY A 329 9.74 15.10 20.78
CA GLY A 329 10.82 15.20 21.78
C GLY A 329 11.85 14.07 21.67
N CYS A 330 12.04 13.53 20.46
CA CYS A 330 13.05 12.50 20.18
C CYS A 330 14.35 13.18 19.71
N ASP A 331 15.33 13.29 20.58
CA ASP A 331 16.66 13.88 20.33
C ASP A 331 17.74 12.84 19.97
N ASN A 332 17.40 11.56 20.10
CA ASN A 332 18.25 10.41 19.81
C ASN A 332 18.02 9.81 18.42
N VAL A 333 17.52 10.60 17.46
CA VAL A 333 17.31 10.15 16.08
C VAL A 333 18.12 11.02 15.13
N THR A 334 18.81 10.37 14.17
CA THR A 334 19.51 11.06 13.08
C THR A 334 18.92 10.60 11.74
N PHE A 335 18.54 11.55 10.88
CA PHE A 335 17.98 11.25 9.58
C PHE A 335 18.94 11.58 8.44
N HIS A 336 18.98 10.73 7.41
CA HIS A 336 19.81 10.88 6.22
C HIS A 336 18.96 10.88 4.93
N SER A 337 19.02 11.99 4.19
CA SER A 337 18.33 12.14 2.92
C SER A 337 19.20 11.68 1.76
N CYS A 338 19.25 10.37 1.53
CA CYS A 338 19.99 9.77 0.41
C CYS A 338 19.43 8.38 0.08
N ARG A 339 19.80 7.85 -1.08
CA ARG A 339 19.47 6.47 -1.42
C ARG A 339 20.09 5.50 -0.42
N VAL A 340 19.31 4.50 -0.01
CA VAL A 340 19.71 3.49 0.98
C VAL A 340 21.02 2.80 0.56
N GLU A 341 21.14 2.39 -0.70
CA GLU A 341 22.30 1.71 -1.23
C GLU A 341 23.57 2.54 -1.05
N ARG A 342 23.50 3.83 -1.37
CA ARG A 342 24.62 4.77 -1.21
C ARG A 342 25.01 5.00 0.24
N PHE A 343 24.01 5.09 1.13
CA PHE A 343 24.25 5.21 2.57
C PHE A 343 25.00 3.99 3.10
N MET A 344 24.53 2.80 2.75
CA MET A 344 25.08 1.54 3.17
C MET A 344 26.53 1.33 2.72
N GLU A 345 26.95 1.84 1.55
CA GLU A 345 28.34 1.80 1.05
C GLU A 345 29.33 2.58 1.94
N SER A 346 28.85 3.65 2.60
CA SER A 346 29.67 4.54 3.42
C SER A 346 29.54 4.31 4.92
N MET A 347 28.65 3.41 5.33
CA MET A 347 28.34 3.16 6.73
C MET A 347 29.45 2.33 7.38
N SER A 348 29.98 2.82 8.50
CA SER A 348 31.00 2.12 9.30
C SER A 348 30.61 1.97 10.79
N GLN A 349 29.48 2.58 11.18
CA GLN A 349 28.98 2.48 12.56
C GLN A 349 28.38 1.10 12.80
N GLU A 350 28.65 0.53 13.96
CA GLU A 350 27.99 -0.70 14.42
C GLU A 350 26.51 -0.45 14.67
N VAL A 351 25.67 -1.40 14.29
CA VAL A 351 24.24 -1.40 14.52
C VAL A 351 23.79 -2.76 15.04
N ASP A 352 22.91 -2.74 16.03
CA ASP A 352 22.41 -3.94 16.68
C ASP A 352 21.19 -4.52 15.96
N VAL A 353 20.34 -3.62 15.46
CA VAL A 353 19.06 -3.96 14.85
C VAL A 353 18.86 -3.18 13.56
N VAL A 354 18.38 -3.86 12.52
CA VAL A 354 17.95 -3.23 11.28
C VAL A 354 16.45 -3.46 11.07
N VAL A 355 15.72 -2.38 10.81
CA VAL A 355 14.34 -2.41 10.34
C VAL A 355 14.32 -1.90 8.91
N LEU A 356 13.59 -2.57 8.01
CA LEU A 356 13.47 -2.10 6.63
C LEU A 356 12.07 -2.33 6.07
N ASP A 357 11.56 -1.32 5.33
CA ASP A 357 10.27 -1.33 4.62
C ASP A 357 10.49 -0.83 3.18
N PRO A 358 11.14 -1.64 2.31
CA PRO A 358 11.52 -1.21 0.97
C PRO A 358 10.33 -1.13 0.02
N PRO A 359 10.46 -0.43 -1.12
CA PRO A 359 9.48 -0.44 -2.19
C PRO A 359 9.31 -1.87 -2.76
N ARG A 360 8.29 -2.07 -3.63
CA ARG A 360 7.96 -3.36 -4.26
C ARG A 360 9.13 -4.10 -4.91
N ALA A 361 10.19 -3.41 -5.30
CA ALA A 361 11.40 -4.02 -5.86
C ALA A 361 12.21 -4.84 -4.84
N GLY A 362 11.93 -4.67 -3.56
CA GLY A 362 12.71 -5.25 -2.45
C GLY A 362 13.99 -4.45 -2.17
N ALA A 363 14.86 -5.00 -1.31
CA ALA A 363 16.10 -4.38 -0.84
C ALA A 363 17.37 -4.98 -1.45
N LYS A 364 17.28 -5.70 -2.56
CA LYS A 364 18.37 -6.50 -3.16
C LYS A 364 19.74 -5.81 -3.13
N ASP A 365 19.79 -4.55 -3.53
CA ASP A 365 21.05 -3.80 -3.66
C ASP A 365 21.64 -3.38 -2.31
N ALA A 366 20.82 -3.32 -1.26
CA ALA A 366 21.26 -3.02 0.11
C ALA A 366 21.69 -4.27 0.91
N LEU A 367 21.24 -5.48 0.51
CA LEU A 367 21.45 -6.70 1.31
C LEU A 367 22.93 -7.05 1.52
N VAL A 368 23.77 -6.89 0.50
CA VAL A 368 25.21 -7.23 0.61
C VAL A 368 25.88 -6.37 1.68
N ALA A 369 25.63 -5.08 1.66
CA ALA A 369 26.15 -4.16 2.66
C ALA A 369 25.52 -4.43 4.05
N LEU A 370 24.24 -4.76 4.11
CA LEU A 370 23.56 -5.13 5.34
C LEU A 370 24.19 -6.35 6.00
N LEU A 371 24.58 -7.37 5.22
CA LEU A 371 25.26 -8.55 5.73
C LEU A 371 26.65 -8.23 6.31
N THR A 372 27.34 -7.19 5.84
CA THR A 372 28.64 -6.76 6.41
C THR A 372 28.50 -6.05 7.75
N LEU A 373 27.35 -5.41 8.03
CA LEU A 373 27.06 -4.78 9.33
C LEU A 373 26.80 -5.81 10.43
N THR A 374 26.40 -7.01 10.05
CA THR A 374 26.15 -8.14 10.97
C THR A 374 25.22 -7.84 12.15
N PRO A 375 24.08 -7.12 11.98
CA PRO A 375 23.16 -6.85 13.08
C PRO A 375 22.63 -8.15 13.70
N ARG A 376 22.38 -8.16 15.02
CA ARG A 376 21.82 -9.35 15.68
C ARG A 376 20.37 -9.65 15.23
N THR A 377 19.64 -8.63 14.79
CA THR A 377 18.25 -8.74 14.39
C THR A 377 17.99 -7.94 13.11
N ILE A 378 17.26 -8.55 12.19
CA ILE A 378 16.71 -7.88 11.00
C ILE A 378 15.19 -8.04 11.04
N VAL A 379 14.48 -6.94 10.94
CA VAL A 379 13.01 -6.90 10.81
C VAL A 379 12.67 -6.35 9.44
N TYR A 380 12.06 -7.17 8.59
CA TYR A 380 11.75 -6.85 7.20
C TYR A 380 10.24 -6.77 7.00
N VAL A 381 9.73 -5.59 6.68
CA VAL A 381 8.35 -5.35 6.24
C VAL A 381 8.31 -5.34 4.71
N SER A 382 7.32 -5.96 4.09
CA SER A 382 7.20 -5.99 2.62
C SER A 382 5.77 -6.11 2.13
N CYS A 383 5.41 -5.31 1.14
CA CYS A 383 4.15 -5.40 0.41
C CYS A 383 4.22 -6.35 -0.83
N ASP A 384 5.38 -6.94 -1.13
CA ASP A 384 5.56 -7.87 -2.25
C ASP A 384 6.23 -9.17 -1.79
N GLN A 385 5.47 -10.25 -1.80
CA GLN A 385 5.90 -11.55 -1.32
C GLN A 385 7.05 -12.15 -2.15
N GLN A 386 7.08 -11.91 -3.46
CA GLN A 386 8.09 -12.53 -4.35
C GLN A 386 9.47 -11.92 -4.10
N THR A 387 9.53 -10.60 -4.00
CA THR A 387 10.78 -9.90 -3.70
C THR A 387 11.25 -10.15 -2.28
N LEU A 388 10.32 -10.25 -1.31
CA LEU A 388 10.65 -10.63 0.05
C LEU A 388 11.29 -12.01 0.11
N LEU A 389 10.67 -13.06 -0.46
CA LEU A 389 11.18 -14.43 -0.38
C LEU A 389 12.54 -14.56 -1.08
N ARG A 390 12.76 -13.86 -2.19
CA ARG A 390 14.07 -13.73 -2.83
C ARG A 390 15.11 -13.14 -1.86
N ASP A 391 14.76 -12.05 -1.20
CA ASP A 391 15.67 -11.32 -0.30
C ASP A 391 15.96 -12.14 0.98
N LEU A 392 14.95 -12.82 1.53
CA LEU A 392 15.12 -13.75 2.66
C LEU A 392 16.09 -14.88 2.33
N THR A 393 16.07 -15.42 1.11
CA THR A 393 17.02 -16.45 0.67
C THR A 393 18.47 -15.94 0.76
N VAL A 394 18.70 -14.67 0.39
CA VAL A 394 20.04 -14.04 0.50
C VAL A 394 20.45 -13.88 1.96
N LEU A 395 19.55 -13.43 2.83
CA LEU A 395 19.82 -13.25 4.25
C LEU A 395 20.09 -14.57 4.96
N ILE A 396 19.36 -15.65 4.64
CA ILE A 396 19.61 -17.00 5.16
C ILE A 396 21.00 -17.48 4.75
N ALA A 397 21.35 -17.34 3.47
CA ALA A 397 22.70 -17.70 2.99
C ALA A 397 23.80 -16.85 3.65
N GLY A 398 23.47 -15.65 4.11
CA GLY A 398 24.35 -14.73 4.84
C GLY A 398 24.46 -15.00 6.35
N GLY A 399 23.91 -16.11 6.86
CA GLY A 399 24.06 -16.52 8.27
C GLY A 399 22.93 -16.06 9.18
N TYR A 400 21.74 -15.75 8.63
CA TYR A 400 20.56 -15.47 9.42
C TYR A 400 19.58 -16.62 9.41
N GLN A 401 18.89 -16.82 10.51
CA GLN A 401 17.77 -17.74 10.63
C GLN A 401 16.46 -16.95 10.77
N ILE A 402 15.43 -17.42 10.08
CA ILE A 402 14.10 -16.86 10.23
C ILE A 402 13.49 -17.31 11.56
N GLU A 403 13.18 -16.37 12.43
CA GLU A 403 12.43 -16.59 13.67
C GLU A 403 10.93 -16.67 13.41
N SER A 404 10.42 -15.76 12.58
CA SER A 404 9.02 -15.74 12.19
C SER A 404 8.79 -14.99 10.89
N ILE A 405 7.77 -15.42 10.14
CA ILE A 405 7.22 -14.69 8.99
C ILE A 405 5.71 -14.60 9.22
N GLN A 406 5.16 -13.39 9.24
CA GLN A 406 3.76 -13.18 9.54
C GLN A 406 3.08 -12.34 8.45
N PRO A 407 2.12 -12.92 7.70
CA PRO A 407 1.29 -12.15 6.77
C PRO A 407 0.30 -11.25 7.53
N ILE A 408 0.06 -10.07 6.98
CA ILE A 408 -0.79 -9.02 7.58
C ILE A 408 -1.76 -8.53 6.51
N ASP A 409 -3.05 -8.51 6.80
CA ASP A 409 -4.05 -7.96 5.89
C ASP A 409 -4.11 -6.43 5.99
N MET A 410 -3.19 -5.75 5.29
CA MET A 410 -3.18 -4.30 5.16
C MET A 410 -4.26 -3.80 4.18
N PHE A 411 -4.72 -4.66 3.26
CA PHE A 411 -5.56 -4.32 2.11
C PHE A 411 -6.77 -5.26 1.97
N PRO A 412 -7.75 -5.23 2.89
CA PRO A 412 -9.01 -5.97 2.74
C PRO A 412 -9.65 -5.74 1.36
N GLN A 413 -10.41 -6.72 0.87
CA GLN A 413 -11.08 -6.71 -0.44
C GLN A 413 -10.14 -6.82 -1.65
N THR A 414 -8.82 -6.97 -1.43
CA THR A 414 -7.82 -7.16 -2.49
C THR A 414 -6.99 -8.42 -2.23
N ALA A 415 -6.26 -8.89 -3.23
CA ALA A 415 -5.34 -10.03 -3.10
C ALA A 415 -4.00 -9.67 -2.42
N HIS A 416 -3.74 -8.39 -2.18
CA HIS A 416 -2.48 -7.92 -1.59
C HIS A 416 -2.37 -8.30 -0.11
N THR A 417 -1.16 -8.63 0.30
CA THR A 417 -0.81 -8.99 1.68
C THR A 417 0.50 -8.30 2.03
N GLU A 418 0.55 -7.63 3.17
CA GLU A 418 1.78 -7.16 3.79
C GLU A 418 2.42 -8.31 4.58
N VAL A 419 3.72 -8.32 4.73
CA VAL A 419 4.44 -9.37 5.47
C VAL A 419 5.48 -8.75 6.38
N LEU A 420 5.54 -9.25 7.62
CA LEU A 420 6.59 -8.97 8.59
C LEU A 420 7.46 -10.21 8.75
N ALA A 421 8.74 -10.14 8.40
CA ALA A 421 9.71 -11.19 8.64
C ALA A 421 10.72 -10.75 9.72
N VAL A 422 11.00 -11.63 10.65
CA VAL A 422 11.97 -11.44 11.73
C VAL A 422 13.08 -12.45 11.58
N LEU A 423 14.33 -11.97 11.49
CA LEU A 423 15.51 -12.81 11.35
C LEU A 423 16.48 -12.53 12.50
N ARG A 424 17.12 -13.60 12.98
CA ARG A 424 18.19 -13.53 13.97
C ARG A 424 19.48 -14.07 13.38
N ARG A 425 20.59 -13.45 13.74
CA ARG A 425 21.92 -13.93 13.34
C ARG A 425 22.21 -15.24 14.05
N VAL A 426 22.69 -16.22 13.28
CA VAL A 426 23.22 -17.47 13.85
C VAL A 426 24.62 -17.19 14.40
N THR A 427 24.79 -17.37 15.71
CA THR A 427 26.07 -17.18 16.41
C THR A 427 26.97 -18.40 16.27
#